data_be17375d12f4401e836cfc83b072a1cc
#
_entry.id   be17375d12f4401e836cfc83b072a1cc
#
_cell.length_a   1.000
_cell.length_b   1.000
_cell.length_c   1.000
_cell.angle_alpha   90.00
_cell.angle_beta   90.00
_cell.angle_gamma   90.00
#
_symmetry.space_group_name_H-M   'P 1'
#
loop_
_entity.id
_entity.type
_entity.pdbx_description
1 polymer ?
#
loop_
_entity_poly.entity_id
_entity_poly.type
_entity_poly.pdbx_seq_one_letter_code
_entity_poly.pdbx_strand_id
1 'polypeptide(L)'
;MDKNQIKNLVRQMTLKEKAGQVTQLPSRYFQIKGSQLTGTENKLGITECEKWQAGSILGKMDAESMRNIQAENMKRSRLKIPMMFMTDIIHG
;
A
#
# COMPACT_ATOMS: atom_id res chain seq x y z
N MET A 1 -9.91 -11.13 13.51
CA MET A 1 -8.62 -11.85 13.57
C MET A 1 -8.12 -11.82 15.00
N ASP A 2 -7.85 -12.96 15.59
CA ASP A 2 -7.37 -13.01 16.96
C ASP A 2 -5.84 -12.90 17.05
N LYS A 3 -5.30 -12.83 18.27
CA LYS A 3 -3.86 -12.68 18.49
C LYS A 3 -3.03 -13.79 17.87
N ASN A 4 -3.53 -15.02 17.91
CA ASN A 4 -2.79 -16.16 17.37
C ASN A 4 -2.73 -16.12 15.87
N GLN A 5 -3.80 -15.71 15.22
CA GLN A 5 -3.85 -15.54 13.77
C GLN A 5 -2.87 -14.43 13.33
N ILE A 6 -2.83 -13.33 14.07
CA ILE A 6 -1.91 -12.23 13.78
C ILE A 6 -0.46 -12.67 13.95
N LYS A 7 -0.14 -13.37 15.03
CA LYS A 7 1.20 -13.88 15.25
C LYS A 7 1.65 -14.84 14.17
N ASN A 8 0.76 -15.73 13.75
CA ASN A 8 1.07 -16.67 12.68
C ASN A 8 1.31 -15.95 11.35
N LEU A 9 0.50 -14.93 11.07
CA LEU A 9 0.67 -14.13 9.87
C LEU A 9 2.02 -13.42 9.86
N VAL A 10 2.40 -12.80 10.98
CA VAL A 10 3.68 -12.11 11.10
C VAL A 10 4.85 -13.07 10.92
N ARG A 11 4.75 -14.29 11.43
CA ARG A 11 5.79 -15.31 11.25
C ARG A 11 5.99 -15.68 9.80
N GLN A 12 4.95 -15.60 8.98
CA GLN A 12 5.04 -15.92 7.56
C GLN A 12 5.63 -14.78 6.73
N MET A 13 5.75 -13.59 7.30
CA MET A 13 6.22 -12.42 6.58
C MET A 13 7.73 -12.41 6.41
N THR A 14 8.18 -12.02 5.21
CA THR A 14 9.57 -11.68 4.99
C THR A 14 9.89 -10.33 5.63
N LEU A 15 11.18 -10.02 5.75
CA LEU A 15 11.59 -8.71 6.28
C LEU A 15 11.04 -7.57 5.43
N LYS A 16 11.05 -7.71 4.12
CA LYS A 16 10.51 -6.71 3.20
C LYS A 16 9.02 -6.51 3.42
N GLU A 17 8.29 -7.59 3.62
CA GLU A 17 6.86 -7.50 3.90
C GLU A 17 6.55 -6.82 5.22
N LYS A 18 7.35 -7.10 6.25
CA LYS A 18 7.21 -6.43 7.54
C LYS A 18 7.48 -4.93 7.43
N ALA A 19 8.56 -4.56 6.73
CA ALA A 19 8.88 -3.16 6.49
C ALA A 19 7.78 -2.47 5.70
N GLY A 20 7.22 -3.16 4.71
CA GLY A 20 6.12 -2.63 3.90
C GLY A 20 4.88 -2.34 4.74
N GLN A 21 4.54 -3.20 5.68
CA GLN A 21 3.36 -3.00 6.52
C GLN A 21 3.41 -1.72 7.35
N VAL A 22 4.59 -1.26 7.71
CA VAL A 22 4.74 0.00 8.45
C VAL A 22 5.06 1.18 7.54
N THR A 23 5.04 0.96 6.23
CA THR A 23 5.29 1.99 5.23
C THR A 23 3.97 2.57 4.75
N GLN A 24 3.90 3.91 4.66
CA GLN A 24 2.78 4.61 4.09
C GLN A 24 3.25 5.40 2.87
N LEU A 25 2.55 5.25 1.76
CA LEU A 25 2.87 5.96 0.53
C LEU A 25 1.78 6.94 0.15
N PRO A 26 2.15 8.07 -0.49
CA PRO A 26 1.15 9.00 -1.02
C PRO A 26 0.29 8.34 -2.09
N SER A 27 -0.97 8.75 -2.16
CA SER A 27 -1.93 8.19 -3.12
C SER A 27 -1.49 8.38 -4.57
N ARG A 28 -0.71 9.40 -4.86
CA ARG A 28 -0.27 9.67 -6.23
C ARG A 28 0.56 8.54 -6.83
N TYR A 29 1.24 7.74 -6.00
CA TYR A 29 1.97 6.57 -6.49
C TYR A 29 1.05 5.54 -7.13
N PHE A 30 -0.21 5.52 -6.74
CA PHE A 30 -1.18 4.53 -7.20
C PHE A 30 -2.15 5.07 -8.24
N GLN A 31 -2.18 6.39 -8.43
CA GLN A 31 -3.11 7.05 -9.35
C GLN A 31 -2.50 7.35 -10.71
N ILE A 32 -1.19 7.25 -10.83
CA ILE A 32 -0.50 7.54 -12.08
C ILE A 32 -0.74 6.41 -13.06
N LYS A 33 -1.37 6.75 -14.18
CA LYS A 33 -1.59 5.79 -15.27
C LYS A 33 -0.33 5.70 -16.11
N GLY A 34 0.01 4.49 -16.50
CA GLY A 34 1.27 4.24 -17.15
C GLY A 34 2.37 4.05 -16.13
N SER A 35 3.52 3.70 -16.57
CA SER A 35 4.61 3.27 -15.71
C SER A 35 5.54 4.40 -15.27
N GLN A 36 5.18 5.65 -15.53
CA GLN A 36 6.13 6.73 -15.31
C GLN A 36 5.84 7.51 -14.04
N LEU A 37 6.69 7.30 -13.08
CA LEU A 37 6.83 8.20 -11.94
C LEU A 37 7.80 9.28 -12.35
N THR A 38 7.46 10.54 -12.05
CA THR A 38 8.30 11.68 -12.40
C THR A 38 8.70 12.45 -11.14
N GLY A 39 9.76 13.24 -11.26
CA GLY A 39 10.19 14.12 -10.17
C GLY A 39 10.66 13.36 -8.94
N THR A 40 10.15 13.75 -7.78
CA THR A 40 10.58 13.24 -6.50
C THR A 40 10.31 11.74 -6.35
N GLU A 41 9.19 11.28 -6.87
CA GLU A 41 8.80 9.87 -6.78
C GLU A 41 9.83 8.98 -7.46
N ASN A 42 10.25 9.40 -8.64
CA ASN A 42 11.27 8.65 -9.38
C ASN A 42 12.61 8.66 -8.65
N LYS A 43 12.95 9.79 -8.01
CA LYS A 43 14.20 9.92 -7.26
C LYS A 43 14.26 9.04 -6.03
N LEU A 44 13.10 8.73 -5.44
CA LEU A 44 13.05 7.86 -4.27
C LEU A 44 13.33 6.40 -4.61
N GLY A 45 13.27 6.04 -5.89
CA GLY A 45 13.63 4.70 -6.31
C GLY A 45 12.68 3.61 -5.86
N ILE A 46 11.41 3.95 -5.60
CA ILE A 46 10.42 2.97 -5.17
C ILE A 46 9.99 2.13 -6.36
N THR A 47 10.16 0.82 -6.24
CA THR A 47 9.79 -0.12 -7.30
C THR A 47 8.31 -0.48 -7.20
N GLU A 48 7.77 -1.07 -8.28
CA GLU A 48 6.41 -1.58 -8.26
C GLU A 48 6.21 -2.63 -7.16
N CYS A 49 7.19 -3.48 -6.96
CA CYS A 49 7.12 -4.50 -5.91
C CYS A 49 7.02 -3.87 -4.53
N GLU A 50 7.86 -2.88 -4.26
CA GLU A 50 7.84 -2.18 -2.98
C GLU A 50 6.55 -1.41 -2.76
N LYS A 51 6.03 -0.77 -3.82
CA LYS A 51 4.77 -0.05 -3.78
C LYS A 51 3.63 -0.95 -3.30
N TRP A 52 3.54 -2.16 -3.85
CA TRP A 52 2.46 -3.08 -3.54
C TRP A 52 2.67 -3.83 -2.23
N GLN A 53 3.77 -3.60 -1.54
CA GLN A 53 4.01 -4.12 -0.20
C GLN A 53 3.66 -3.11 0.89
N ALA A 54 3.39 -1.85 0.52
CA ALA A 54 3.03 -0.82 1.50
C ALA A 54 1.75 -1.20 2.24
N GLY A 55 1.72 -0.91 3.53
CA GLY A 55 0.58 -1.24 4.38
C GLY A 55 -0.54 -0.21 4.32
N SER A 56 -0.24 1.01 3.90
CA SER A 56 -1.25 2.07 3.86
C SER A 56 -0.96 3.11 2.80
N ILE A 57 -1.99 3.83 2.42
CA ILE A 57 -1.95 4.91 1.44
C ILE A 57 -2.54 6.15 2.08
N LEU A 58 -1.85 7.28 1.93
CA LEU A 58 -2.33 8.57 2.42
C LEU A 58 -2.67 9.48 1.25
N GLY A 59 -3.89 10.01 1.24
CA GLY A 59 -4.32 10.98 0.25
C GLY A 59 -5.77 10.81 -0.14
N LYS A 60 -6.27 11.81 -0.86
CA LYS A 60 -7.64 11.77 -1.34
C LYS A 60 -7.79 10.82 -2.52
N MET A 61 -8.80 9.98 -2.46
CA MET A 61 -9.17 9.09 -3.55
C MET A 61 -10.69 8.92 -3.56
N ASP A 62 -11.25 8.71 -4.75
CA ASP A 62 -12.66 8.34 -4.84
C ASP A 62 -12.83 6.85 -4.51
N ALA A 63 -14.08 6.45 -4.30
CA ALA A 63 -14.37 5.07 -3.90
C ALA A 63 -14.00 4.07 -4.99
N GLU A 64 -14.17 4.43 -6.24
CA GLU A 64 -13.83 3.56 -7.36
C GLU A 64 -12.34 3.30 -7.43
N SER A 65 -11.52 4.34 -7.29
CA SER A 65 -10.06 4.20 -7.26
C SER A 65 -9.62 3.32 -6.11
N MET A 66 -10.18 3.53 -4.92
CA MET A 66 -9.86 2.70 -3.76
C MET A 66 -10.18 1.23 -4.00
N ARG A 67 -11.34 0.94 -4.58
CA ARG A 67 -11.72 -0.44 -4.89
C ARG A 67 -10.79 -1.09 -5.90
N ASN A 68 -10.42 -0.34 -6.93
CA ASN A 68 -9.52 -0.84 -7.96
C ASN A 68 -8.13 -1.12 -7.40
N ILE A 69 -7.62 -0.22 -6.58
CA ILE A 69 -6.31 -0.39 -5.93
C ILE A 69 -6.34 -1.57 -4.98
N GLN A 70 -7.40 -1.68 -4.17
CA GLN A 70 -7.50 -2.80 -3.24
C GLN A 70 -7.60 -4.15 -3.97
N ALA A 71 -8.36 -4.20 -5.06
CA ALA A 71 -8.46 -5.40 -5.86
C ALA A 71 -7.10 -5.82 -6.43
N GLU A 72 -6.35 -4.85 -6.95
CA GLU A 72 -5.01 -5.11 -7.46
C GLU A 72 -4.06 -5.53 -6.35
N ASN A 73 -4.15 -4.89 -5.19
CA ASN A 73 -3.36 -5.26 -4.03
C ASN A 73 -3.62 -6.71 -3.61
N MET A 74 -4.87 -7.12 -3.58
CA MET A 74 -5.21 -8.48 -3.20
C MET A 74 -4.70 -9.52 -4.19
N LYS A 75 -4.60 -9.15 -5.46
CA LYS A 75 -3.99 -10.04 -6.47
C LYS A 75 -2.49 -10.16 -6.28
N ARG A 76 -1.82 -9.08 -5.94
CA ARG A 76 -0.36 -9.02 -5.85
C ARG A 76 0.17 -9.45 -4.50
N SER A 77 -0.63 -9.32 -3.46
CA SER A 77 -0.20 -9.63 -2.10
C SER A 77 -0.06 -11.13 -1.89
N ARG A 78 1.11 -11.55 -1.46
CA ARG A 78 1.37 -12.97 -1.16
C ARG A 78 0.50 -13.45 0.01
N LEU A 79 0.38 -12.61 1.03
CA LEU A 79 -0.36 -12.96 2.25
C LEU A 79 -1.79 -12.43 2.26
N LYS A 80 -2.22 -11.78 1.19
CA LYS A 80 -3.59 -11.26 1.05
C LYS A 80 -3.99 -10.31 2.17
N ILE A 81 -3.09 -9.40 2.51
CA ILE A 81 -3.35 -8.39 3.53
C ILE A 81 -3.86 -7.12 2.84
N PRO A 82 -5.07 -6.64 3.20
CA PRO A 82 -5.60 -5.41 2.61
C PRO A 82 -4.78 -4.18 3.00
N MET A 83 -4.77 -3.18 2.13
CA MET A 83 -4.18 -1.88 2.43
C MET A 83 -5.15 -1.04 3.25
N MET A 84 -4.60 -0.17 4.09
CA MET A 84 -5.38 0.86 4.79
C MET A 84 -5.35 2.14 3.96
N PHE A 85 -6.50 2.79 3.85
CA PHE A 85 -6.62 4.07 3.15
C PHE A 85 -6.85 5.17 4.17
N MET A 86 -6.02 6.20 4.12
CA MET A 86 -6.06 7.31 5.08
C MET A 86 -6.11 8.64 4.36
N THR A 87 -6.77 9.61 4.97
CA THR A 87 -6.86 10.96 4.45
C THR A 87 -6.49 11.93 5.56
N ASP A 88 -5.65 12.90 5.23
CA ASP A 88 -5.27 13.96 6.15
C ASP A 88 -6.26 15.11 6.01
N ILE A 89 -7.22 15.18 6.92
CA ILE A 89 -8.27 16.19 6.89
C ILE A 89 -7.98 17.23 7.98
N ILE A 90 -7.59 18.42 7.53
CA ILE A 90 -7.28 19.52 8.45
C ILE A 90 -8.56 20.21 8.91
N HIS A 91 -9.53 20.34 8.03
CA HIS A 91 -10.83 20.93 8.32
C HIS A 91 -11.91 19.92 7.95
N GLY A 92 -12.59 19.43 8.94
CA GLY A 92 -13.52 18.32 8.87
C GLY A 92 -14.73 18.45 7.98
#